data_6d1c19c81874014a21e4a09afa120fba
#
_entry.id   6d1c19c81874014a21e4a09afa120fba
#
_cell.length_a   1.000
_cell.length_b   1.000
_cell.length_c   1.000
_cell.angle_alpha   90.00
_cell.angle_beta   90.00
_cell.angle_gamma   90.00
#
_symmetry.space_group_name_H-M   'P 1'
#
loop_
_entity.id
_entity.type
_entity.pdbx_description
1 polymer ?
#
loop_
_entity_poly.entity_id
_entity_poly.type
_entity_poly.pdbx_seq_one_letter_code
_entity_poly.pdbx_strand_id
1 'polypeptide(L)'
;MDFSTDRHIGDILKEHNIVLKGADAATREGYTQVPNFLLKLKTLSSGDKMTFAMLLAYAWQNDFCFPGQAKLAEDMGLNERTVRRHVQALEKAGLLVIQQRGQGKTNIYELNLVVTKGKVRKVRPIQTGQKRPVLTGHKLPL
;
A
#
# COMPACT_ATOMS: atom_id res chain seq x y z
N MET A 1 -1.58 -13.81 15.37
CA MET A 1 -0.56 -14.53 16.15
C MET A 1 -0.75 -14.20 17.61
N ASP A 2 -1.04 -15.19 18.38
CA ASP A 2 -1.28 -14.98 19.78
C ASP A 2 0.06 -15.01 20.53
N PHE A 3 0.47 -13.85 21.01
CA PHE A 3 1.63 -13.75 21.87
C PHE A 3 1.19 -13.96 23.33
N SER A 4 0.57 -15.07 23.55
CA SER A 4 0.16 -15.44 24.88
C SER A 4 1.35 -15.31 25.84
N THR A 5 1.08 -14.59 26.91
CA THR A 5 2.08 -14.12 27.83
C THR A 5 2.84 -15.19 28.60
N ASP A 6 2.45 -16.43 28.41
CA ASP A 6 3.03 -17.53 29.18
C ASP A 6 4.31 -18.12 28.59
N ARG A 7 4.71 -17.63 27.42
CA ARG A 7 5.93 -18.14 26.76
C ARG A 7 7.11 -17.25 27.10
N HIS A 8 8.15 -17.86 27.58
CA HIS A 8 9.40 -17.16 27.81
C HIS A 8 10.04 -16.77 26.47
N ILE A 9 10.71 -15.61 26.48
CA ILE A 9 11.38 -15.13 25.28
C ILE A 9 12.41 -16.13 24.75
N GLY A 10 13.04 -16.90 25.61
CA GLY A 10 13.96 -17.95 25.22
C GLY A 10 13.31 -19.04 24.37
N ASP A 11 12.06 -19.38 24.68
CA ASP A 11 11.31 -20.36 23.91
C ASP A 11 10.90 -19.81 22.56
N ILE A 12 10.52 -18.54 22.52
CA ILE A 12 10.20 -17.87 21.26
C ILE A 12 11.42 -17.83 20.36
N LEU A 13 12.60 -17.53 20.90
CA LEU A 13 13.84 -17.45 20.15
C LEU A 13 14.29 -18.80 19.61
N LYS A 14 13.93 -19.91 20.25
CA LYS A 14 14.20 -21.25 19.73
C LYS A 14 13.41 -21.53 18.46
N GLU A 15 12.19 -21.00 18.35
CA GLU A 15 11.32 -21.19 17.19
C GLU A 15 11.50 -20.11 16.15
N HIS A 16 11.68 -18.88 16.62
CA HIS A 16 11.74 -17.70 15.78
C HIS A 16 12.86 -16.80 16.25
N ASN A 17 13.61 -16.25 15.29
CA ASN A 17 14.69 -15.31 15.61
C ASN A 17 14.25 -13.83 15.47
N ILE A 18 12.95 -13.60 15.34
CA ILE A 18 12.37 -12.25 15.27
C ILE A 18 11.40 -12.10 16.42
N VAL A 19 11.58 -11.04 17.20
CA VAL A 19 10.71 -10.75 18.33
C VAL A 19 10.12 -9.36 18.11
N LEU A 20 8.78 -9.25 18.23
CA LEU A 20 8.07 -7.97 18.14
C LEU A 20 7.87 -7.43 19.54
N LYS A 21 8.33 -6.21 19.75
CA LYS A 21 8.10 -5.47 21.00
C LYS A 21 7.33 -4.20 20.69
N GLY A 22 6.43 -3.84 21.59
CA GLY A 22 5.70 -2.58 21.47
C GLY A 22 4.60 -2.60 20.42
N ALA A 23 4.08 -3.77 20.07
CA ALA A 23 3.03 -3.88 19.06
C ALA A 23 1.78 -3.07 19.39
N ASP A 24 1.47 -2.92 20.69
CA ASP A 24 0.32 -2.14 21.13
C ASP A 24 0.48 -0.65 20.78
N ALA A 25 1.69 -0.13 20.94
CA ALA A 25 1.97 1.26 20.58
C ALA A 25 1.83 1.47 19.08
N ALA A 26 2.34 0.54 18.27
CA ALA A 26 2.19 0.60 16.83
C ALA A 26 0.71 0.54 16.42
N THR A 27 -0.09 -0.27 17.11
CA THR A 27 -1.52 -0.37 16.83
C THR A 27 -2.23 0.96 17.06
N ARG A 28 -1.84 1.71 18.08
CA ARG A 28 -2.43 3.03 18.35
C ARG A 28 -2.11 4.06 17.27
N GLU A 29 -0.90 4.03 16.75
CA GLU A 29 -0.48 4.93 15.66
C GLU A 29 -1.00 4.48 14.31
N GLY A 30 -1.45 3.23 14.23
CA GLY A 30 -1.88 2.63 12.99
C GLY A 30 -0.72 2.00 12.22
N TYR A 31 -1.06 1.12 11.32
CA TYR A 31 -0.09 0.51 10.44
C TYR A 31 -0.77 0.11 9.14
N THR A 32 0.03 -0.10 8.12
CA THR A 32 -0.46 -0.43 6.78
C THR A 32 -0.14 -1.88 6.45
N GLN A 33 -1.13 -2.62 6.00
CA GLN A 33 -0.93 -3.97 5.51
C GLN A 33 -0.36 -3.92 4.10
N VAL A 34 0.78 -4.54 3.92
CA VAL A 34 1.45 -4.62 2.62
C VAL A 34 1.40 -6.06 2.14
N PRO A 35 0.87 -6.31 0.93
CA PRO A 35 0.82 -7.67 0.42
C PRO A 35 2.20 -8.30 0.27
N ASN A 36 2.31 -9.55 0.63
CA ASN A 36 3.59 -10.25 0.53
C ASN A 36 4.14 -10.32 -0.88
N PHE A 37 3.25 -10.42 -1.89
CA PHE A 37 3.73 -10.47 -3.26
C PHE A 37 4.49 -9.20 -3.65
N LEU A 38 4.04 -8.05 -3.14
CA LEU A 38 4.72 -6.78 -3.41
C LEU A 38 6.13 -6.78 -2.84
N LEU A 39 6.28 -7.27 -1.63
CA LEU A 39 7.58 -7.32 -0.97
C LEU A 39 8.56 -8.21 -1.71
N LYS A 40 8.06 -9.23 -2.41
CA LYS A 40 8.87 -10.22 -3.10
C LYS A 40 9.06 -9.93 -4.59
N LEU A 41 8.43 -8.87 -5.12
CA LEU A 41 8.60 -8.53 -6.54
C LEU A 41 10.02 -8.08 -6.81
N LYS A 42 10.69 -8.80 -7.69
CA LYS A 42 12.09 -8.52 -8.02
C LYS A 42 12.24 -7.42 -9.06
N THR A 43 11.16 -7.08 -9.75
CA THR A 43 11.17 -6.06 -10.80
C THR A 43 11.01 -4.65 -10.28
N LEU A 44 10.73 -4.50 -8.98
CA LEU A 44 10.53 -3.20 -8.34
C LEU A 44 11.68 -2.91 -7.39
N SER A 45 12.08 -1.65 -7.35
CA SER A 45 13.04 -1.17 -6.34
C SER A 45 12.38 -1.05 -4.97
N SER A 46 13.20 -0.92 -3.95
CA SER A 46 12.69 -0.70 -2.59
C SER A 46 11.86 0.57 -2.50
N GLY A 47 12.28 1.64 -3.18
CA GLY A 47 11.53 2.88 -3.22
C GLY A 47 10.18 2.74 -3.90
N ASP A 48 10.11 1.94 -4.96
CA ASP A 48 8.85 1.66 -5.64
C ASP A 48 7.87 0.96 -4.70
N LYS A 49 8.36 -0.05 -3.99
CA LYS A 49 7.54 -0.81 -3.02
C LYS A 49 7.07 0.07 -1.88
N MET A 50 7.95 0.91 -1.37
CA MET A 50 7.61 1.81 -0.28
C MET A 50 6.59 2.86 -0.73
N THR A 51 6.71 3.36 -1.94
CA THR A 51 5.73 4.30 -2.51
C THR A 51 4.36 3.66 -2.60
N PHE A 52 4.29 2.41 -3.07
CA PHE A 52 3.02 1.69 -3.12
C PHE A 52 2.44 1.48 -1.73
N ALA A 53 3.28 1.14 -0.76
CA ALA A 53 2.84 0.99 0.63
C ALA A 53 2.26 2.29 1.18
N MET A 54 2.86 3.42 0.86
CA MET A 54 2.36 4.72 1.29
C MET A 54 1.02 5.05 0.63
N LEU A 55 0.86 4.70 -0.65
CA LEU A 55 -0.44 4.86 -1.33
C LEU A 55 -1.52 3.98 -0.68
N LEU A 56 -1.16 2.76 -0.28
CA LEU A 56 -2.08 1.91 0.48
C LEU A 56 -2.47 2.55 1.80
N ALA A 57 -1.52 3.17 2.49
CA ALA A 57 -1.81 3.87 3.74
C ALA A 57 -2.85 4.97 3.54
N TYR A 58 -2.70 5.76 2.47
CA TYR A 58 -3.70 6.79 2.16
C TYR A 58 -5.06 6.18 1.83
N ALA A 59 -5.08 5.09 1.06
CA ALA A 59 -6.33 4.43 0.69
C ALA A 59 -7.09 3.91 1.90
N TRP A 60 -6.37 3.42 2.90
CA TRP A 60 -6.99 2.85 4.09
C TRP A 60 -7.33 3.90 5.15
N GLN A 61 -6.55 4.98 5.25
CA GLN A 61 -6.63 5.91 6.38
C GLN A 61 -7.22 7.27 6.04
N ASN A 62 -7.16 7.71 4.80
CA ASN A 62 -7.54 9.07 4.40
C ASN A 62 -8.74 9.11 3.46
N ASP A 63 -9.78 8.35 3.78
CA ASP A 63 -11.03 8.33 3.01
C ASP A 63 -10.81 8.12 1.51
N PHE A 64 -9.81 7.30 1.18
CA PHE A 64 -9.45 6.99 -0.20
C PHE A 64 -8.97 8.20 -1.00
N CYS A 65 -8.55 9.25 -0.33
CA CYS A 65 -8.02 10.45 -0.98
C CYS A 65 -6.52 10.37 -1.14
N PHE A 66 -6.05 10.66 -2.33
CA PHE A 66 -4.63 10.81 -2.60
C PHE A 66 -4.27 12.29 -2.48
N PRO A 67 -3.37 12.65 -1.58
CA PRO A 67 -3.09 14.07 -1.29
C PRO A 67 -2.19 14.76 -2.31
N GLY A 68 -1.73 14.03 -3.32
CA GLY A 68 -0.83 14.59 -4.32
C GLY A 68 0.61 14.16 -4.13
N GLN A 69 1.41 14.34 -5.17
CA GLN A 69 2.81 13.89 -5.15
C GLN A 69 3.69 14.69 -4.20
N ALA A 70 3.39 15.97 -4.01
CA ALA A 70 4.14 16.80 -3.09
C ALA A 70 4.00 16.30 -1.64
N LYS A 71 2.79 15.97 -1.24
CA LYS A 71 2.53 15.43 0.10
C LYS A 71 3.11 14.04 0.26
N LEU A 72 3.02 13.22 -0.77
CA LEU A 72 3.62 11.89 -0.78
C LEU A 72 5.14 11.99 -0.58
N ALA A 73 5.77 12.90 -1.29
CA ALA A 73 7.20 13.13 -1.16
C ALA A 73 7.57 13.58 0.26
N GLU A 74 6.80 14.51 0.81
CA GLU A 74 7.01 15.00 2.17
C GLU A 74 6.90 13.85 3.18
N ASP A 75 5.85 13.06 3.08
CA ASP A 75 5.62 11.95 4.01
C ASP A 75 6.71 10.88 3.91
N MET A 76 7.27 10.68 2.73
CA MET A 76 8.33 9.70 2.52
C MET A 76 9.74 10.25 2.77
N GLY A 77 9.88 11.56 2.96
CA GLY A 77 11.19 12.17 3.09
C GLY A 77 12.00 12.16 1.81
N LEU A 78 11.32 12.22 0.67
CA LEU A 78 11.94 12.22 -0.66
C LEU A 78 11.58 13.50 -1.41
N ASN A 79 12.29 13.79 -2.50
CA ASN A 79 11.89 14.89 -3.37
C ASN A 79 10.81 14.40 -4.37
N GLU A 80 10.07 15.35 -4.93
CA GLU A 80 8.98 15.03 -5.85
C GLU A 80 9.45 14.29 -7.10
N ARG A 81 10.63 14.62 -7.58
CA ARG A 81 11.18 13.97 -8.78
C ARG A 81 11.40 12.48 -8.55
N THR A 82 11.94 12.13 -7.38
CA THR A 82 12.15 10.74 -7.01
C THR A 82 10.81 10.00 -6.87
N VAL A 83 9.85 10.62 -6.21
CA VAL A 83 8.51 10.05 -6.06
C VAL A 83 7.85 9.85 -7.42
N ARG A 84 7.99 10.81 -8.32
CA ARG A 84 7.44 10.70 -9.67
C ARG A 84 8.01 9.49 -10.40
N ARG A 85 9.31 9.23 -10.26
CA ARG A 85 9.93 8.05 -10.87
C ARG A 85 9.37 6.76 -10.28
N HIS A 86 9.16 6.71 -8.97
CA HIS A 86 8.57 5.53 -8.33
C HIS A 86 7.13 5.32 -8.79
N VAL A 87 6.35 6.38 -8.88
CA VAL A 87 4.98 6.31 -9.40
C VAL A 87 4.96 5.78 -10.83
N GLN A 88 5.85 6.27 -11.67
CA GLN A 88 5.96 5.79 -13.06
C GLN A 88 6.35 4.31 -13.12
N ALA A 89 7.25 3.87 -12.25
CA ALA A 89 7.62 2.46 -12.19
C ALA A 89 6.45 1.58 -11.78
N LEU A 90 5.63 2.04 -10.84
CA LEU A 90 4.43 1.31 -10.42
C LEU A 90 3.40 1.23 -11.54
N GLU A 91 3.21 2.33 -12.29
CA GLU A 91 2.33 2.31 -13.47
C GLU A 91 2.82 1.31 -14.51
N LYS A 92 4.10 1.33 -14.78
CA LYS A 92 4.71 0.43 -15.77
C LYS A 92 4.56 -1.03 -15.34
N ALA A 93 4.64 -1.30 -14.05
CA ALA A 93 4.46 -2.65 -13.51
C ALA A 93 3.00 -3.09 -13.48
N GLY A 94 2.05 -2.19 -13.74
CA GLY A 94 0.63 -2.51 -13.72
C GLY A 94 0.00 -2.48 -12.32
N LEU A 95 0.74 -2.02 -11.32
CA LEU A 95 0.24 -1.93 -9.94
C LEU A 95 -0.56 -0.65 -9.69
N LEU A 96 -0.38 0.34 -10.53
CA LEU A 96 -1.02 1.63 -10.38
C LEU A 96 -1.55 2.09 -11.72
N VAL A 97 -2.78 2.54 -11.73
CA VAL A 97 -3.40 3.18 -12.90
C VAL A 97 -3.83 4.57 -12.49
N ILE A 98 -3.39 5.57 -13.24
CA ILE A 98 -3.75 6.95 -13.00
C ILE A 98 -4.72 7.39 -14.07
N GLN A 99 -5.92 7.82 -13.66
CA GLN A 99 -6.91 8.36 -14.57
C GLN A 99 -6.99 9.86 -14.39
N GLN A 100 -6.75 10.59 -15.45
CA GLN A 100 -6.89 12.03 -15.47
C GLN A 100 -8.36 12.38 -15.67
N ARG A 101 -8.90 13.26 -14.82
CA ARG A 101 -10.30 13.68 -14.91
C ARG A 101 -10.48 15.01 -15.60
N GLY A 102 -9.41 15.60 -16.14
CA GLY A 102 -9.45 16.86 -16.83
C GLY A 102 -8.93 18.02 -15.98
N GLN A 103 -8.93 19.20 -16.58
CA GLN A 103 -8.38 20.40 -15.94
C GLN A 103 -9.12 20.75 -14.65
N GLY A 104 -8.37 21.09 -13.61
CA GLY A 104 -8.93 21.50 -12.34
C GLY A 104 -9.44 20.39 -11.45
N LYS A 105 -9.32 19.14 -11.89
CA LYS A 105 -9.75 17.99 -11.09
C LYS A 105 -8.55 17.11 -10.73
N THR A 106 -8.60 16.54 -9.53
CA THR A 106 -7.57 15.61 -9.09
C THR A 106 -7.66 14.30 -9.88
N ASN A 107 -6.52 13.69 -10.09
CA ASN A 107 -6.46 12.38 -10.75
C ASN A 107 -7.04 11.30 -9.85
N ILE A 108 -7.54 10.25 -10.48
CA ILE A 108 -7.95 9.04 -9.76
C ILE A 108 -6.79 8.06 -9.80
N TYR A 109 -6.43 7.52 -8.65
CA TYR A 109 -5.35 6.54 -8.52
C TYR A 109 -5.96 5.21 -8.14
N GLU A 110 -5.79 4.23 -9.01
CA GLU A 110 -6.28 2.87 -8.77
C GLU A 110 -5.11 1.97 -8.43
N LEU A 111 -5.20 1.34 -7.26
CA LEU A 111 -4.18 0.40 -6.81
C LEU A 111 -4.61 -1.02 -7.17
N ASN A 112 -3.77 -1.71 -7.90
CA ASN A 112 -4.06 -3.05 -8.37
C ASN A 112 -3.34 -4.08 -7.50
N LEU A 113 -4.12 -4.88 -6.79
CA LEU A 113 -3.60 -5.93 -5.91
C LEU A 113 -3.73 -7.33 -6.49
N VAL A 114 -4.16 -7.44 -7.75
CA VAL A 114 -4.41 -8.74 -8.37
C VAL A 114 -3.13 -9.26 -9.00
N VAL A 115 -2.66 -10.39 -8.49
CA VAL A 115 -1.45 -11.05 -8.98
C VAL A 115 -1.78 -12.49 -9.30
N THR A 116 -1.34 -12.94 -10.48
CA THR A 116 -1.49 -14.34 -10.88
C THR A 116 -0.10 -14.89 -11.18
N LYS A 117 0.30 -15.95 -10.47
CA LYS A 117 1.59 -16.63 -10.65
C LYS A 117 2.79 -15.66 -10.61
N GLY A 118 2.77 -14.72 -9.66
CA GLY A 118 3.84 -13.75 -9.49
C GLY A 118 3.86 -12.61 -10.50
N LYS A 119 2.85 -12.52 -11.36
CA LYS A 119 2.69 -11.41 -12.29
C LYS A 119 1.50 -10.56 -11.91
N VAL A 120 1.66 -9.26 -12.02
CA VAL A 120 0.57 -8.33 -11.76
C VAL A 120 -0.46 -8.45 -12.87
N ARG A 121 -1.69 -8.73 -12.51
CA ARG A 121 -2.78 -8.79 -13.46
C ARG A 121 -3.34 -7.38 -13.66
N LYS A 122 -3.47 -6.96 -14.91
CA LYS A 122 -4.10 -5.68 -15.20
C LYS A 122 -5.60 -5.76 -14.96
N VAL A 123 -6.10 -4.81 -14.21
CA VAL A 123 -7.53 -4.68 -13.93
C VAL A 123 -8.05 -3.54 -14.81
N ARG A 124 -9.28 -3.68 -15.29
CA ARG A 124 -9.90 -2.62 -16.09
C ARG A 124 -10.00 -1.34 -15.28
N PRO A 125 -9.62 -0.20 -15.84
CA PRO A 125 -9.80 1.08 -15.16
C PRO A 125 -11.28 1.34 -14.86
N ILE A 126 -11.54 2.02 -13.76
CA ILE A 126 -12.88 2.45 -13.44
C ILE A 126 -13.34 3.45 -14.48
N GLN A 127 -14.49 3.20 -15.09
CA GLN A 127 -15.01 4.12 -16.09
C GLN A 127 -15.51 5.40 -15.44
N THR A 128 -15.18 6.53 -16.06
CA THR A 128 -15.64 7.83 -15.58
C THR A 128 -17.16 7.87 -15.59
N GLY A 129 -17.76 8.28 -14.49
CA GLY A 129 -19.22 8.35 -14.35
C GLY A 129 -19.87 7.16 -13.71
N GLN A 130 -19.18 6.07 -13.55
CA GLN A 130 -19.70 4.95 -12.79
C GLN A 130 -19.46 5.17 -11.30
N LYS A 131 -20.47 4.88 -10.51
CA LYS A 131 -20.28 4.89 -9.07
C LYS A 131 -19.29 3.80 -8.70
N ARG A 132 -18.26 4.22 -7.97
CA ARG A 132 -17.35 3.25 -7.41
C ARG A 132 -18.12 2.37 -6.44
N PRO A 133 -17.81 1.06 -6.39
CA PRO A 133 -18.34 0.24 -5.32
C PRO A 133 -18.00 0.90 -4.00
N VAL A 134 -19.00 1.11 -3.18
CA VAL A 134 -18.79 1.71 -1.88
C VAL A 134 -18.11 0.68 -1.01
N LEU A 135 -16.87 0.98 -0.64
CA LEU A 135 -16.13 0.10 0.26
C LEU A 135 -16.48 0.36 1.71
N THR A 136 -17.18 1.45 1.96
CA THR A 136 -17.62 1.78 3.31
C THR A 136 -18.72 0.81 3.75
N GLY A 137 -18.65 0.36 4.94
CA GLY A 137 -19.56 -0.64 5.43
C GLY A 137 -19.32 -1.98 4.79
N HIS A 138 -18.43 -2.01 3.86
CA HIS A 138 -18.02 -3.26 3.34
C HIS A 138 -17.35 -3.99 4.43
N LYS A 139 -17.97 -5.00 4.72
CA LYS A 139 -17.27 -6.01 5.43
C LYS A 139 -16.15 -6.43 4.54
N LEU A 140 -14.99 -5.92 4.87
CA LEU A 140 -13.81 -6.50 4.28
C LEU A 140 -13.88 -7.98 4.57
N PRO A 141 -13.79 -8.82 3.56
CA PRO A 141 -13.69 -10.23 3.83
C PRO A 141 -12.44 -10.43 4.66
N LEU A 142 -12.68 -10.81 5.86
CA LEU A 142 -11.60 -11.14 6.76
C LEU A 142 -11.16 -12.56 6.51
#